data_68be3848f36aeb6d60f0b636dd6ca4e3
#
_entry.id   68be3848f36aeb6d60f0b636dd6ca4e3
#
_cell.length_a   1.000
_cell.length_b   1.000
_cell.length_c   1.000
_cell.angle_alpha   90.00
_cell.angle_beta   90.00
_cell.angle_gamma   90.00
#
_symmetry.space_group_name_H-M   'P 1'
#
loop_
_entity.id
_entity.type
_entity.pdbx_description
1 polymer ?
#
loop_
_entity_poly.entity_id
_entity_poly.type
_entity_poly.pdbx_seq_one_letter_code
_entity_poly.pdbx_strand_id
1 'polypeptide(L)'
;GRARGGRRAVALTALAAAAAANPEFAGLTLATAWDVGGVFYVYADEDPRVEFMLDLGFVNAPAVDALDTDESPFYFTLSYERVSELESDVLVVYGGSEEEVRAVTEGGYAQSLPAIKQGAVAELVGVEFIAAVSPPSALSLSWGLDEVVAQLAEAVAARG
;
A
#
# COMPACT_ATOMS: atom_id res chain seq x y z
N GLY A 1 -26.58 4.67 -14.70
CA GLY A 1 -25.67 5.77 -14.33
C GLY A 1 -25.75 6.19 -12.87
N ARG A 2 -26.97 6.34 -12.30
CA ARG A 2 -27.19 6.83 -10.92
C ARG A 2 -26.65 5.88 -9.82
N ALA A 3 -26.75 4.57 -10.00
CA ALA A 3 -26.30 3.59 -9.00
C ALA A 3 -24.76 3.51 -8.89
N ARG A 4 -24.03 3.77 -9.98
CA ARG A 4 -22.56 3.82 -9.99
C ARG A 4 -22.04 5.10 -9.34
N GLY A 5 -22.68 6.23 -9.62
CA GLY A 5 -22.33 7.51 -9.00
C GLY A 5 -22.53 7.52 -7.49
N GLY A 6 -23.66 6.96 -7.03
CA GLY A 6 -23.95 6.86 -5.60
C GLY A 6 -22.95 5.98 -4.84
N ARG A 7 -22.56 4.84 -5.40
CA ARG A 7 -21.58 3.93 -4.77
C ARG A 7 -20.19 4.56 -4.68
N ARG A 8 -19.77 5.27 -5.71
CA ARG A 8 -18.49 6.01 -5.70
C ARG A 8 -18.50 7.11 -4.64
N ALA A 9 -19.59 7.86 -4.54
CA ALA A 9 -19.73 8.92 -3.54
C ALA A 9 -19.67 8.37 -2.11
N VAL A 10 -20.34 7.24 -1.82
CA VAL A 10 -20.29 6.56 -0.52
C VAL A 10 -18.87 6.10 -0.22
N ALA A 11 -18.17 5.53 -1.20
CA ALA A 11 -16.79 5.08 -1.05
C ALA A 11 -15.86 6.25 -0.70
N LEU A 12 -15.97 7.38 -1.41
CA LEU A 12 -15.16 8.58 -1.13
C LEU A 12 -15.46 9.17 0.25
N THR A 13 -16.72 9.15 0.68
CA THR A 13 -17.12 9.61 2.02
C THR A 13 -16.51 8.73 3.12
N ALA A 14 -16.51 7.40 2.93
CA ALA A 14 -15.91 6.47 3.88
C ALA A 14 -14.38 6.66 3.99
N LEU A 15 -13.70 6.87 2.86
CA LEU A 15 -12.27 7.17 2.83
C LEU A 15 -11.95 8.51 3.51
N ALA A 16 -12.73 9.54 3.24
CA ALA A 16 -12.57 10.85 3.89
C ALA A 16 -12.78 10.76 5.40
N ALA A 17 -13.75 9.99 5.86
CA ALA A 17 -13.99 9.75 7.29
C ALA A 17 -12.81 8.99 7.94
N ALA A 18 -12.27 7.98 7.26
CA ALA A 18 -11.11 7.23 7.73
C ALA A 18 -9.86 8.12 7.83
N ALA A 19 -9.63 8.98 6.84
CA ALA A 19 -8.54 9.95 6.85
C ALA A 19 -8.67 10.94 8.03
N ALA A 20 -9.87 11.45 8.26
CA ALA A 20 -10.15 12.36 9.38
C ALA A 20 -9.98 11.70 10.76
N ALA A 21 -10.27 10.39 10.86
CA ALA A 21 -10.09 9.62 12.08
C ALA A 21 -8.63 9.24 12.37
N ASN A 22 -7.76 9.32 11.36
CA ASN A 22 -6.34 8.97 11.46
C ASN A 22 -5.46 10.13 10.94
N PRO A 23 -5.48 11.28 11.60
CA PRO A 23 -4.74 12.47 11.14
C PRO A 23 -3.22 12.25 11.12
N GLU A 24 -2.72 11.25 11.83
CA GLU A 24 -1.31 10.83 11.82
C GLU A 24 -0.83 10.30 10.48
N PHE A 25 -1.74 9.90 9.58
CA PHE A 25 -1.38 9.46 8.23
C PHE A 25 -0.97 10.62 7.31
N ALA A 26 -1.48 11.82 7.61
CA ALA A 26 -1.30 12.97 6.74
C ALA A 26 0.19 13.33 6.55
N GLY A 27 0.64 13.28 5.29
CA GLY A 27 1.99 13.64 4.90
C GLY A 27 3.05 12.57 5.12
N LEU A 28 2.70 11.42 5.73
CA LEU A 28 3.63 10.30 5.82
C LEU A 28 3.83 9.66 4.44
N THR A 29 5.07 9.32 4.13
CA THR A 29 5.39 8.65 2.88
C THR A 29 5.14 7.15 2.99
N LEU A 30 4.63 6.56 1.91
CA LEU A 30 4.52 5.11 1.81
C LEU A 30 5.03 4.62 0.47
N ALA A 31 5.45 3.36 0.45
CA ALA A 31 5.69 2.60 -0.76
C ALA A 31 4.83 1.35 -0.71
N THR A 32 4.40 0.88 -1.86
CA THR A 32 3.52 -0.28 -1.99
C THR A 32 4.20 -1.31 -2.87
N ALA A 33 4.35 -2.52 -2.36
CA ALA A 33 5.11 -3.58 -3.01
C ALA A 33 4.41 -4.94 -2.98
N TRP A 34 4.73 -5.75 -3.97
CA TRP A 34 4.32 -7.16 -4.04
C TRP A 34 5.46 -7.98 -4.64
N ASP A 35 5.94 -8.97 -3.92
CA ASP A 35 6.88 -9.95 -4.44
C ASP A 35 6.13 -11.21 -4.83
N VAL A 36 6.08 -11.48 -6.12
CA VAL A 36 5.40 -12.65 -6.66
C VAL A 36 6.20 -13.24 -7.83
N GLY A 37 6.37 -14.56 -7.81
CA GLY A 37 7.09 -15.26 -8.88
C GLY A 37 8.56 -14.87 -9.02
N GLY A 38 9.20 -14.41 -7.97
CA GLY A 38 10.60 -13.96 -7.99
C GLY A 38 10.78 -12.55 -8.56
N VAL A 39 9.70 -11.77 -8.67
CA VAL A 39 9.72 -10.39 -9.17
C VAL A 39 9.18 -9.46 -8.09
N PHE A 40 9.95 -8.43 -7.77
CA PHE A 40 9.56 -7.41 -6.81
C PHE A 40 8.93 -6.23 -7.56
N TYR A 41 7.61 -6.08 -7.40
CA TYR A 41 6.83 -5.00 -7.98
C TYR A 41 6.69 -3.85 -6.99
N VAL A 42 6.84 -2.62 -7.50
CA VAL A 42 6.53 -1.38 -6.77
C VAL A 42 5.45 -0.63 -7.55
N TYR A 43 4.44 -0.15 -6.85
CA TYR A 43 3.28 0.49 -7.49
C TYR A 43 3.44 2.01 -7.54
N ALA A 44 3.14 2.57 -8.71
CA ALA A 44 3.18 4.00 -8.99
C ALA A 44 1.89 4.72 -8.60
N ASP A 45 1.88 6.04 -8.62
CA ASP A 45 0.77 6.89 -8.19
C ASP A 45 -0.56 6.61 -8.88
N GLU A 46 -0.51 6.22 -10.16
CA GLU A 46 -1.72 5.94 -10.96
C GLU A 46 -2.35 4.58 -10.67
N ASP A 47 -1.70 3.74 -9.88
CA ASP A 47 -2.27 2.46 -9.48
C ASP A 47 -3.42 2.67 -8.47
N PRO A 48 -4.59 2.07 -8.67
CA PRO A 48 -5.73 2.23 -7.75
C PRO A 48 -5.44 1.86 -6.30
N ARG A 49 -4.50 0.95 -6.05
CA ARG A 49 -4.07 0.57 -4.70
C ARG A 49 -3.33 1.71 -4.01
N VAL A 50 -2.51 2.43 -4.75
CA VAL A 50 -1.79 3.61 -4.26
C VAL A 50 -2.77 4.78 -4.09
N GLU A 51 -3.61 5.06 -5.09
CA GLU A 51 -4.64 6.11 -4.99
C GLU A 51 -5.49 5.97 -3.73
N PHE A 52 -5.87 4.75 -3.37
CA PHE A 52 -6.59 4.46 -2.14
C PHE A 52 -5.82 4.94 -0.89
N MET A 53 -4.51 4.68 -0.83
CA MET A 53 -3.66 5.10 0.28
C MET A 53 -3.47 6.62 0.31
N LEU A 54 -3.37 7.26 -0.85
CA LEU A 54 -3.28 8.71 -0.96
C LEU A 54 -4.56 9.38 -0.45
N ASP A 55 -5.73 8.79 -0.72
CA ASP A 55 -7.01 9.25 -0.21
C ASP A 55 -7.11 9.16 1.33
N LEU A 56 -6.32 8.30 1.96
CA LEU A 56 -6.19 8.22 3.42
C LEU A 56 -5.24 9.28 4.01
N GLY A 57 -4.55 10.04 3.18
CA GLY A 57 -3.66 11.12 3.61
C GLY A 57 -2.17 10.86 3.40
N PHE A 58 -1.78 9.64 3.04
CA PHE A 58 -0.39 9.32 2.73
C PHE A 58 0.09 10.02 1.45
N VAL A 59 1.38 10.12 1.32
CA VAL A 59 2.07 10.60 0.12
C VAL A 59 2.93 9.46 -0.42
N ASN A 60 2.89 9.21 -1.74
CA ASN A 60 3.77 8.21 -2.31
C ASN A 60 5.23 8.63 -2.10
N ALA A 61 6.08 7.70 -1.70
CA ALA A 61 7.45 8.01 -1.34
C ALA A 61 8.23 8.58 -2.54
N PRO A 62 9.04 9.64 -2.36
CA PRO A 62 9.87 10.18 -3.45
C PRO A 62 10.78 9.13 -4.09
N ALA A 63 11.20 8.12 -3.33
CA ALA A 63 11.99 7.00 -3.84
C ALA A 63 11.23 6.20 -4.91
N VAL A 64 9.90 6.13 -4.85
CA VAL A 64 9.09 5.45 -5.87
C VAL A 64 9.28 6.14 -7.22
N ASP A 65 9.13 7.45 -7.28
CA ASP A 65 9.33 8.21 -8.52
C ASP A 65 10.78 8.13 -9.01
N ALA A 66 11.74 8.20 -8.09
CA ALA A 66 13.16 8.16 -8.43
C ALA A 66 13.62 6.81 -9.01
N LEU A 67 12.96 5.72 -8.60
CA LEU A 67 13.30 4.36 -9.03
C LEU A 67 12.46 3.88 -10.21
N ASP A 68 11.39 4.60 -10.57
CA ASP A 68 10.50 4.24 -11.66
C ASP A 68 11.24 4.23 -12.99
N THR A 69 11.07 3.16 -13.73
CA THR A 69 11.69 2.93 -15.04
C THR A 69 10.73 3.19 -16.20
N ASP A 70 9.55 3.74 -15.91
CA ASP A 70 8.50 4.03 -16.90
C ASP A 70 8.04 2.79 -17.71
N GLU A 71 8.14 1.59 -17.11
CA GLU A 71 7.71 0.36 -17.81
C GLU A 71 6.20 0.21 -17.88
N SER A 72 5.48 0.83 -16.94
CA SER A 72 4.02 0.88 -16.88
C SER A 72 3.61 2.13 -16.09
N PRO A 73 2.42 2.72 -16.38
CA PRO A 73 1.90 3.82 -15.56
C PRO A 73 1.49 3.38 -14.14
N PHE A 74 1.36 2.07 -13.89
CA PHE A 74 0.84 1.54 -12.64
C PHE A 74 1.91 0.93 -11.74
N TYR A 75 3.02 0.46 -12.30
CA TYR A 75 4.07 -0.24 -11.55
C TYR A 75 5.40 -0.23 -12.30
N PHE A 76 6.44 -0.54 -11.56
CA PHE A 76 7.75 -0.91 -12.11
C PHE A 76 8.31 -2.10 -11.32
N THR A 77 9.31 -2.75 -11.89
CA THR A 77 10.01 -3.83 -11.21
C THR A 77 11.33 -3.32 -10.64
N LEU A 78 11.68 -3.82 -9.45
CA LEU A 78 12.90 -3.44 -8.76
C LEU A 78 13.74 -4.70 -8.49
N SER A 79 15.02 -4.66 -8.83
CA SER A 79 15.91 -5.76 -8.49
C SER A 79 16.11 -5.85 -6.98
N TYR A 80 16.28 -7.07 -6.46
CA TYR A 80 16.49 -7.28 -5.02
C TYR A 80 17.74 -6.58 -4.48
N GLU A 81 18.72 -6.32 -5.33
CA GLU A 81 19.94 -5.59 -4.97
C GLU A 81 19.67 -4.11 -4.69
N ARG A 82 18.58 -3.58 -5.23
CA ARG A 82 18.22 -2.16 -5.13
C ARG A 82 17.09 -1.86 -4.15
N VAL A 83 16.53 -2.86 -3.48
CA VAL A 83 15.41 -2.64 -2.54
C VAL A 83 15.78 -1.72 -1.38
N SER A 84 17.07 -1.63 -1.03
CA SER A 84 17.57 -0.70 -0.03
C SER A 84 17.38 0.78 -0.40
N GLU A 85 17.17 1.07 -1.67
CA GLU A 85 16.91 2.43 -2.18
C GLU A 85 15.44 2.83 -2.03
N LEU A 86 14.55 1.88 -1.74
CA LEU A 86 13.12 2.12 -1.57
C LEU A 86 12.84 2.65 -0.15
N GLU A 87 13.13 3.92 0.07
CA GLU A 87 12.91 4.59 1.34
C GLU A 87 11.46 5.09 1.45
N SER A 88 10.82 4.78 2.58
CA SER A 88 9.49 5.26 2.91
C SER A 88 9.28 5.21 4.42
N ASP A 89 8.34 6.00 4.92
CA ASP A 89 7.92 5.94 6.33
C ASP A 89 7.20 4.62 6.62
N VAL A 90 6.37 4.18 5.68
CA VAL A 90 5.59 2.93 5.77
C VAL A 90 5.75 2.14 4.48
N LEU A 91 5.87 0.83 4.59
CA LEU A 91 5.81 -0.10 3.46
C LEU A 91 4.51 -0.91 3.54
N VAL A 92 3.73 -0.85 2.47
CA VAL A 92 2.54 -1.71 2.30
C VAL A 92 2.95 -2.91 1.46
N VAL A 93 2.79 -4.10 1.99
CA VAL A 93 3.12 -5.36 1.31
C VAL A 93 1.82 -6.09 1.00
N TYR A 94 1.58 -6.33 -0.28
CA TYR A 94 0.50 -7.20 -0.74
C TYR A 94 0.98 -8.62 -0.92
N GLY A 95 0.09 -9.58 -0.71
CA GLY A 95 0.32 -10.96 -1.04
C GLY A 95 -1.00 -11.73 -1.18
N GLY A 96 -1.06 -12.66 -2.11
CA GLY A 96 -2.19 -13.59 -2.23
C GLY A 96 -2.24 -14.62 -1.10
N SER A 97 -1.12 -14.78 -0.38
CA SER A 97 -0.97 -15.69 0.75
C SER A 97 0.01 -15.12 1.78
N GLU A 98 -0.03 -15.64 2.99
CA GLU A 98 0.95 -15.30 4.02
C GLU A 98 2.39 -15.64 3.60
N GLU A 99 2.57 -16.69 2.81
CA GLU A 99 3.88 -17.09 2.29
C GLU A 99 4.47 -16.01 1.38
N GLU A 100 3.68 -15.42 0.50
CA GLU A 100 4.13 -14.31 -0.36
C GLU A 100 4.52 -13.07 0.46
N VAL A 101 3.75 -12.74 1.48
CA VAL A 101 4.07 -11.61 2.37
C VAL A 101 5.34 -11.88 3.17
N ARG A 102 5.52 -13.09 3.69
CA ARG A 102 6.74 -13.47 4.40
C ARG A 102 7.97 -13.45 3.50
N ALA A 103 7.82 -13.73 2.22
CA ALA A 103 8.93 -13.61 1.27
C ALA A 103 9.52 -12.19 1.27
N VAL A 104 8.68 -11.17 1.44
CA VAL A 104 9.11 -9.77 1.55
C VAL A 104 9.59 -9.44 2.97
N THR A 105 8.84 -9.80 4.00
CA THR A 105 9.10 -9.35 5.38
C THR A 105 10.18 -10.15 6.11
N GLU A 106 10.40 -11.40 5.71
CA GLU A 106 11.36 -12.32 6.33
C GLU A 106 12.43 -12.84 5.35
N GLY A 107 12.34 -12.48 4.06
CA GLY A 107 13.29 -12.92 3.03
C GLY A 107 14.70 -12.37 3.23
N GLY A 108 15.65 -12.92 2.48
CA GLY A 108 17.07 -12.55 2.61
C GLY A 108 17.38 -11.08 2.35
N TYR A 109 16.54 -10.38 1.57
CA TYR A 109 16.67 -8.96 1.32
C TYR A 109 15.84 -8.07 2.25
N ALA A 110 14.96 -8.65 3.07
CA ALA A 110 14.00 -7.93 3.91
C ALA A 110 14.66 -6.83 4.76
N GLN A 111 15.76 -7.16 5.41
CA GLN A 111 16.49 -6.23 6.26
C GLN A 111 17.21 -5.11 5.49
N SER A 112 17.19 -5.18 4.17
CA SER A 112 17.68 -4.09 3.31
C SER A 112 16.61 -3.02 3.07
N LEU A 113 15.33 -3.35 3.25
CA LEU A 113 14.21 -2.39 3.13
C LEU A 113 14.15 -1.48 4.37
N PRO A 114 14.29 -0.15 4.21
CA PRO A 114 14.34 0.77 5.35
C PRO A 114 13.11 0.70 6.25
N ALA A 115 11.91 0.61 5.67
CA ALA A 115 10.67 0.51 6.45
C ALA A 115 10.58 -0.79 7.27
N ILE A 116 11.10 -1.91 6.74
CA ILE A 116 11.15 -3.19 7.47
C ILE A 116 12.07 -3.10 8.68
N LYS A 117 13.22 -2.43 8.54
CA LYS A 117 14.13 -2.20 9.66
C LYS A 117 13.47 -1.45 10.82
N GLN A 118 12.54 -0.57 10.50
CA GLN A 118 11.80 0.23 11.49
C GLN A 118 10.56 -0.50 12.03
N GLY A 119 10.20 -1.65 11.45
CA GLY A 119 8.96 -2.35 11.77
C GLY A 119 7.70 -1.69 11.20
N ALA A 120 7.86 -0.71 10.33
CA ALA A 120 6.77 0.09 9.75
C ALA A 120 6.19 -0.57 8.50
N VAL A 121 5.64 -1.77 8.65
CA VAL A 121 5.10 -2.59 7.57
C VAL A 121 3.62 -2.90 7.80
N ALA A 122 2.80 -2.59 6.81
CA ALA A 122 1.41 -3.00 6.76
C ALA A 122 1.28 -4.20 5.80
N GLU A 123 0.82 -5.32 6.30
CA GLU A 123 0.67 -6.56 5.55
C GLU A 123 -0.79 -6.76 5.13
N LEU A 124 -1.03 -6.81 3.82
CA LEU A 124 -2.37 -7.03 3.27
C LEU A 124 -2.39 -8.40 2.56
N VAL A 125 -2.84 -9.40 3.29
CA VAL A 125 -2.85 -10.80 2.87
C VAL A 125 -4.23 -11.20 2.36
N GLY A 126 -4.25 -11.80 1.19
CA GLY A 126 -5.44 -12.35 0.57
C GLY A 126 -5.97 -11.51 -0.57
N VAL A 127 -6.51 -12.19 -1.57
CA VAL A 127 -7.10 -11.56 -2.76
C VAL A 127 -8.26 -10.62 -2.43
N GLU A 128 -8.94 -10.83 -1.32
CA GLU A 128 -10.03 -10.01 -0.84
C GLU A 128 -9.56 -8.57 -0.54
N PHE A 129 -8.41 -8.42 0.11
CA PHE A 129 -7.85 -7.10 0.40
C PHE A 129 -7.38 -6.39 -0.86
N ILE A 130 -6.75 -7.14 -1.77
CA ILE A 130 -6.34 -6.60 -3.07
C ILE A 130 -7.57 -6.13 -3.84
N ALA A 131 -8.63 -6.91 -3.87
CA ALA A 131 -9.89 -6.55 -4.51
C ALA A 131 -10.60 -5.37 -3.80
N ALA A 132 -10.47 -5.26 -2.47
CA ALA A 132 -11.06 -4.16 -1.71
C ALA A 132 -10.49 -2.79 -2.08
N VAL A 133 -9.21 -2.72 -2.40
CA VAL A 133 -8.50 -1.47 -2.69
C VAL A 133 -8.27 -1.22 -4.18
N SER A 134 -8.62 -2.16 -5.07
CA SER A 134 -8.26 -2.08 -6.49
C SER A 134 -9.32 -2.65 -7.47
N PRO A 135 -10.21 -1.84 -8.02
CA PRO A 135 -10.61 -0.49 -7.62
C PRO A 135 -11.56 -0.51 -6.43
N PRO A 136 -11.52 0.49 -5.56
CA PRO A 136 -12.38 0.52 -4.39
C PRO A 136 -13.85 0.69 -4.78
N SER A 137 -14.73 -0.04 -4.12
CA SER A 137 -16.17 0.04 -4.27
C SER A 137 -16.83 0.15 -2.90
N ALA A 138 -18.10 0.57 -2.85
CA ALA A 138 -18.81 0.68 -1.57
C ALA A 138 -18.87 -0.66 -0.82
N LEU A 139 -19.02 -1.78 -1.55
CA LEU A 139 -19.06 -3.12 -0.95
C LEU A 139 -17.69 -3.57 -0.47
N SER A 140 -16.64 -3.35 -1.26
CA SER A 140 -15.27 -3.70 -0.89
C SER A 140 -14.78 -2.86 0.29
N LEU A 141 -15.09 -1.55 0.30
CA LEU A 141 -14.71 -0.67 1.40
C LEU A 141 -15.41 -1.04 2.71
N SER A 142 -16.70 -1.36 2.69
CA SER A 142 -17.42 -1.74 3.90
C SER A 142 -16.87 -3.03 4.53
N TRP A 143 -16.27 -3.89 3.71
CA TRP A 143 -15.73 -5.17 4.17
C TRP A 143 -14.27 -5.08 4.63
N GLY A 144 -13.42 -4.29 3.97
CA GLY A 144 -11.96 -4.31 4.16
C GLY A 144 -11.35 -3.02 4.70
N LEU A 145 -12.07 -1.89 4.66
CA LEU A 145 -11.50 -0.59 5.03
C LEU A 145 -10.96 -0.54 6.46
N ASP A 146 -11.74 -1.01 7.42
CA ASP A 146 -11.35 -0.96 8.85
C ASP A 146 -10.08 -1.79 9.09
N GLU A 147 -9.97 -2.96 8.45
CA GLU A 147 -8.80 -3.82 8.57
C GLU A 147 -7.56 -3.19 7.94
N VAL A 148 -7.70 -2.61 6.75
CA VAL A 148 -6.60 -1.89 6.09
C VAL A 148 -6.12 -0.72 6.94
N VAL A 149 -7.06 0.07 7.47
CA VAL A 149 -6.75 1.22 8.35
C VAL A 149 -6.04 0.74 9.62
N ALA A 150 -6.49 -0.35 10.23
CA ALA A 150 -5.86 -0.92 11.42
C ALA A 150 -4.40 -1.35 11.15
N GLN A 151 -4.14 -2.02 10.04
CA GLN A 151 -2.79 -2.41 9.62
C GLN A 151 -1.89 -1.20 9.39
N LEU A 152 -2.40 -0.17 8.74
CA LEU A 152 -1.67 1.08 8.51
C LEU A 152 -1.37 1.81 9.83
N ALA A 153 -2.33 1.87 10.74
CA ALA A 153 -2.16 2.50 12.04
C ALA A 153 -1.09 1.79 12.88
N GLU A 154 -1.07 0.46 12.86
CA GLU A 154 -0.03 -0.32 13.53
C GLU A 154 1.36 -0.05 12.94
N ALA A 155 1.46 -0.01 11.61
CA ALA A 155 2.71 0.29 10.93
C ALA A 155 3.23 1.70 11.25
N VAL A 156 2.35 2.69 11.28
CA VAL A 156 2.69 4.06 11.66
C VAL A 156 3.16 4.15 13.11
N ALA A 157 2.48 3.45 14.02
CA ALA A 157 2.85 3.41 15.44
C ALA A 157 4.18 2.70 15.69
N ALA A 158 4.51 1.69 14.89
CA ALA A 158 5.77 0.93 14.99
C ALA A 158 6.97 1.72 14.46
N ARG A 159 6.73 2.78 13.71
CA ARG A 159 7.76 3.70 13.24
C ARG A 159 8.36 4.46 14.42
N GLY A 160 9.45 3.98 14.88
CA GLY A 160 10.14 4.54 16.04
C GLY A 160 10.89 5.81 15.76
#